data_af2a261c65b4e420ffa1e37ad67bf773
#
_entry.id   af2a261c65b4e420ffa1e37ad67bf773
#
_cell.length_a   1.000
_cell.length_b   1.000
_cell.length_c   1.000
_cell.angle_alpha   90.00
_cell.angle_beta   90.00
_cell.angle_gamma   90.00
#
_symmetry.space_group_name_H-M   'P 1'
#
loop_
_entity.id
_entity.type
_entity.pdbx_description
1 polymer ?
#
loop_
_entity_poly.entity_id
_entity_poly.type
_entity_poly.pdbx_seq_one_letter_code
_entity_poly.pdbx_strand_id
1 'polypeptide(L)'
;GPGYIARAMYVKLFAGRKVDRHIDVGGSYSLSHRIHVSLIAEEEKIIYNVRTEDKIFKLGEVWEINDLVEHEVRNESESDRINLIMDYATMDGKGWWWK
;
A
#
# COMPACT_ATOMS: atom_id res chain seq x y z
N GLY A 1 -10.23 -13.65 8.11
CA GLY A 1 -11.63 -14.06 8.28
C GLY A 1 -12.52 -13.55 7.17
N PRO A 2 -13.82 -13.86 7.24
CA PRO A 2 -14.74 -13.36 6.23
C PRO A 2 -14.77 -11.84 6.21
N GLY A 3 -14.90 -11.29 5.02
CA GLY A 3 -14.91 -9.85 4.85
C GLY A 3 -15.28 -9.47 3.43
N TYR A 4 -15.02 -8.22 3.10
CA TYR A 4 -15.33 -7.67 1.79
C TYR A 4 -14.32 -6.59 1.40
N ILE A 5 -14.21 -6.35 0.11
CA ILE A 5 -13.40 -5.25 -0.39
C ILE A 5 -14.25 -3.98 -0.31
N ALA A 6 -13.87 -3.08 0.59
CA ALA A 6 -14.58 -1.82 0.79
C ALA A 6 -14.25 -0.82 -0.31
N ARG A 7 -13.02 -0.89 -0.85
CA ARG A 7 -12.55 0.00 -1.90
C ARG A 7 -11.43 -0.67 -2.68
N ALA A 8 -11.41 -0.45 -3.99
CA ALA A 8 -10.30 -0.87 -4.85
C ALA A 8 -10.00 0.24 -5.85
N MET A 9 -8.72 0.47 -6.14
CA MET A 9 -8.30 1.49 -7.09
C MET A 9 -6.97 1.14 -7.74
N TYR A 10 -6.79 1.61 -8.96
CA TYR A 10 -5.48 1.64 -9.60
C TYR A 10 -4.83 2.97 -9.28
N VAL A 11 -3.59 2.93 -8.82
CA VAL A 11 -2.84 4.13 -8.46
C VAL A 11 -1.55 4.17 -9.26
N LYS A 12 -1.36 5.27 -9.97
CA LYS A 12 -0.14 5.52 -10.75
C LYS A 12 0.77 6.45 -9.97
N LEU A 13 2.03 6.06 -9.85
CA LEU A 13 3.10 6.92 -9.36
C LEU A 13 4.06 7.18 -10.52
N PHE A 14 4.12 8.43 -10.97
CA PHE A 14 4.94 8.80 -12.11
C PHE A 14 6.42 8.58 -11.86
N ALA A 15 7.16 8.33 -12.94
CA ALA A 15 8.61 8.18 -12.90
C ALA A 15 9.27 9.34 -12.15
N GLY A 16 10.20 9.03 -11.25
CA GLY A 16 10.94 10.02 -10.47
C GLY A 16 10.14 10.71 -9.36
N ARG A 17 8.88 10.35 -9.15
CA ARG A 17 8.02 10.96 -8.13
C ARG A 17 7.98 10.11 -6.88
N LYS A 18 7.48 10.71 -5.80
CA LYS A 18 7.31 10.02 -4.52
C LYS A 18 5.96 10.37 -3.89
N VAL A 19 5.50 9.48 -3.04
CA VAL A 19 4.45 9.78 -2.07
C VAL A 19 5.16 10.11 -0.76
N ASP A 20 4.98 11.33 -0.27
CA ASP A 20 5.65 11.80 0.92
C ASP A 20 5.29 10.96 2.15
N ARG A 21 6.23 10.91 3.09
CA ARG A 21 6.04 10.18 4.35
C ARG A 21 4.80 10.68 5.06
N HIS A 22 3.92 9.75 5.42
CA HIS A 22 2.64 10.05 6.05
C HIS A 22 2.10 8.85 6.82
N ILE A 23 1.05 9.10 7.56
CA ILE A 23 0.21 8.08 8.19
C ILE A 23 -1.18 8.24 7.59
N ASP A 24 -1.80 7.15 7.17
CA ASP A 24 -3.18 7.19 6.73
C ASP A 24 -4.09 7.34 7.94
N VAL A 25 -4.97 8.35 7.90
CA VAL A 25 -5.87 8.66 9.00
C VAL A 25 -7.31 8.68 8.51
N GLY A 26 -8.23 8.42 9.45
CA GLY A 26 -9.66 8.39 9.16
C GLY A 26 -10.30 7.09 9.59
N GLY A 27 -11.62 7.09 9.76
CA GLY A 27 -12.34 5.95 10.34
C GLY A 27 -12.18 4.64 9.60
N SER A 28 -12.17 4.68 8.25
CA SER A 28 -12.08 3.47 7.44
C SER A 28 -10.71 2.81 7.49
N TYR A 29 -9.64 3.57 7.68
CA TYR A 29 -8.28 3.03 7.71
C TYR A 29 -8.01 2.20 8.95
N SER A 30 -8.61 2.54 10.09
CA SER A 30 -8.44 1.79 11.32
C SER A 30 -9.21 0.46 11.33
N LEU A 31 -10.19 0.30 10.44
CA LEU A 31 -11.08 -0.86 10.39
C LEU A 31 -10.81 -1.77 9.20
N SER A 32 -9.85 -1.43 8.35
CA SER A 32 -9.56 -2.19 7.14
C SER A 32 -8.08 -2.55 7.04
N HIS A 33 -7.80 -3.50 6.16
CA HIS A 33 -6.45 -3.91 5.80
C HIS A 33 -6.16 -3.39 4.40
N ARG A 34 -5.09 -2.64 4.25
CA ARG A 34 -4.70 -2.12 2.94
C ARG A 34 -3.76 -3.09 2.25
N ILE A 35 -4.19 -3.56 1.09
CA ILE A 35 -3.50 -4.55 0.29
C ILE A 35 -2.99 -3.89 -0.97
N HIS A 36 -1.72 -4.11 -1.29
CA HIS A 36 -1.08 -3.62 -2.50
C HIS A 36 -0.69 -4.78 -3.41
N VAL A 37 -0.96 -4.63 -4.69
CA VAL A 37 -0.46 -5.53 -5.73
C VAL A 37 0.28 -4.70 -6.76
N SER A 38 1.56 -4.98 -6.96
CA SER A 38 2.36 -4.28 -7.97
C SER A 38 2.04 -4.89 -9.34
N LEU A 39 1.50 -4.07 -10.25
CA LEU A 39 1.07 -4.52 -11.59
C LEU A 39 2.07 -4.14 -12.68
N ILE A 40 2.57 -2.91 -12.66
CA ILE A 40 3.52 -2.39 -13.63
C ILE A 40 4.58 -1.58 -12.89
N ALA A 41 5.83 -1.97 -13.01
CA ALA A 41 6.94 -1.26 -12.37
C ALA A 41 8.30 -1.77 -12.86
N GLU A 42 9.32 -0.91 -12.79
CA GLU A 42 10.71 -1.37 -12.69
C GLU A 42 10.94 -1.70 -11.21
N GLU A 43 10.61 -2.92 -10.82
CA GLU A 43 10.35 -3.26 -9.41
C GLU A 43 11.50 -2.96 -8.46
N GLU A 44 12.75 -3.15 -8.88
CA GLU A 44 13.91 -2.91 -8.02
C GLU A 44 14.15 -1.42 -7.72
N LYS A 45 13.48 -0.53 -8.44
CA LYS A 45 13.62 0.92 -8.30
C LYS A 45 12.41 1.58 -7.64
N ILE A 46 11.45 0.78 -7.19
CA ILE A 46 10.31 1.25 -6.43
C ILE A 46 10.54 0.89 -4.97
N ILE A 47 10.75 1.89 -4.15
CA ILE A 47 11.12 1.69 -2.74
C ILE A 47 9.97 2.07 -1.84
N TYR A 48 9.47 1.10 -1.10
CA TYR A 48 8.49 1.32 -0.03
C TYR A 48 9.24 1.38 1.28
N ASN A 49 9.16 2.50 1.97
CA ASN A 49 9.72 2.63 3.31
C ASN A 49 8.57 2.62 4.32
N VAL A 50 8.56 1.63 5.19
CA VAL A 50 7.59 1.50 6.27
C VAL A 50 8.36 1.56 7.58
N ARG A 51 8.11 2.59 8.38
CA ARG A 51 8.92 2.95 9.54
C ARG A 51 10.37 3.20 9.11
N THR A 52 11.28 2.29 9.45
CA THR A 52 12.70 2.37 9.12
C THR A 52 13.14 1.31 8.11
N GLU A 53 12.21 0.53 7.58
CA GLU A 53 12.51 -0.57 6.67
C GLU A 53 12.14 -0.24 5.22
N ASP A 54 13.09 -0.46 4.33
CA ASP A 54 12.85 -0.40 2.90
C ASP A 54 12.39 -1.77 2.41
N LYS A 55 11.38 -1.76 1.54
CA LYS A 55 10.82 -2.97 0.93
C LYS A 55 10.71 -2.78 -0.57
N ILE A 56 10.94 -3.86 -1.32
CA ILE A 56 10.70 -3.93 -2.75
C ILE A 56 9.61 -4.95 -3.00
N PHE A 57 8.52 -4.51 -3.63
CA PHE A 57 7.41 -5.38 -3.97
C PHE A 57 7.59 -5.88 -5.39
N LYS A 58 7.75 -7.18 -5.57
CA LYS A 58 7.85 -7.76 -6.89
C LYS A 58 6.51 -7.76 -7.60
N LEU A 59 6.55 -7.72 -8.93
CA LEU A 59 5.34 -7.74 -9.75
C LEU A 59 4.48 -8.96 -9.40
N GLY A 60 3.19 -8.72 -9.21
CA GLY A 60 2.21 -9.74 -8.87
C GLY A 60 2.20 -10.19 -7.42
N GLU A 61 3.15 -9.77 -6.60
CA GLU A 61 3.11 -10.04 -5.17
C GLU A 61 2.00 -9.27 -4.48
N VAL A 62 1.38 -9.90 -3.50
CA VAL A 62 0.32 -9.29 -2.69
C VAL A 62 0.90 -8.93 -1.34
N TRP A 63 0.88 -7.65 -1.01
CA TRP A 63 1.42 -7.13 0.23
C TRP A 63 0.35 -6.44 1.06
N GLU A 64 0.33 -6.72 2.33
CA GLU A 64 -0.48 -5.98 3.29
C GLU A 64 0.42 -5.00 4.01
N ILE A 65 0.07 -3.71 3.97
CA ILE A 65 0.85 -2.65 4.59
C ILE A 65 0.08 -2.10 5.77
N ASN A 66 0.77 -1.94 6.90
CA ASN A 66 0.20 -1.23 8.03
C ASN A 66 0.25 0.28 7.73
N ASP A 67 -0.85 0.81 7.25
CA ASP A 67 -0.99 2.22 6.89
C ASP A 67 -1.19 3.15 8.09
N LEU A 68 -1.28 2.60 9.30
CA LEU A 68 -1.36 3.36 10.53
C LEU A 68 0.03 3.77 11.08
N VAL A 69 1.11 3.30 10.46
CA VAL A 69 2.47 3.72 10.78
C VAL A 69 3.04 4.55 9.65
N GLU A 70 4.07 5.33 9.95
CA GLU A 70 4.71 6.18 8.94
C GLU A 70 5.24 5.35 7.77
N HIS A 71 4.88 5.76 6.58
CA HIS A 71 5.32 5.12 5.35
C HIS A 71 5.44 6.11 4.20
N GLU A 72 6.27 5.76 3.23
CA GLU A 72 6.45 6.52 2.00
C GLU A 72 6.76 5.58 0.84
N VAL A 73 6.60 6.07 -0.37
CA VAL A 73 6.94 5.33 -1.60
C VAL A 73 7.74 6.24 -2.51
N ARG A 74 8.85 5.74 -3.03
CA ARG A 74 9.66 6.45 -4.01
C ARG A 74 9.71 5.65 -5.31
N ASN A 75 9.38 6.28 -6.41
CA ASN A 75 9.63 5.71 -7.74
C ASN A 75 10.93 6.31 -8.29
N GLU A 76 12.02 5.59 -8.10
CA GLU A 76 13.35 6.01 -8.53
C GLU A 76 13.69 5.48 -9.93
N SER A 77 12.67 5.09 -10.69
CA SER A 77 12.80 4.55 -12.04
C SER A 77 12.48 5.59 -13.12
N GLU A 78 12.66 5.18 -14.37
CA GLU A 78 12.34 5.99 -15.54
C GLU A 78 10.96 5.72 -16.11
N SER A 79 10.20 4.83 -15.47
CA SER A 79 8.85 4.48 -15.91
C SER A 79 7.84 4.61 -14.77
N ASP A 80 6.58 4.75 -15.13
CA ASP A 80 5.50 4.89 -14.16
C ASP A 80 5.22 3.55 -13.47
N ARG A 81 4.89 3.62 -12.18
CA ARG A 81 4.43 2.47 -11.41
C ARG A 81 2.92 2.47 -11.34
N ILE A 82 2.29 1.33 -11.56
CA ILE A 82 0.85 1.14 -11.36
C ILE A 82 0.64 0.02 -10.36
N ASN A 83 -0.07 0.33 -9.28
CA ASN A 83 -0.51 -0.64 -8.28
C ASN A 83 -2.02 -0.75 -8.28
N LEU A 84 -2.49 -1.94 -7.94
CA LEU A 84 -3.85 -2.13 -7.46
C LEU A 84 -3.80 -2.02 -5.94
N ILE A 85 -4.60 -1.12 -5.38
CA ILE A 85 -4.72 -0.94 -3.93
C ILE A 85 -6.15 -1.29 -3.54
N MET A 86 -6.28 -2.16 -2.54
CA MET A 86 -7.58 -2.59 -2.04
C MET A 86 -7.65 -2.38 -0.53
N ASP A 87 -8.78 -1.88 -0.08
CA ASP A 87 -9.08 -1.83 1.35
C ASP A 87 -10.04 -2.99 1.66
N TYR A 88 -9.55 -3.95 2.43
CA TYR A 88 -10.29 -5.12 2.83
C TYR A 88 -10.78 -4.95 4.27
N ALA A 89 -12.09 -5.00 4.45
CA ALA A 89 -12.72 -4.89 5.76
C ALA A 89 -13.20 -6.27 6.21
N THR A 90 -12.88 -6.62 7.44
CA THR A 90 -13.37 -7.87 8.04
C THR A 90 -14.80 -7.68 8.58
N MET A 91 -15.55 -8.75 8.61
CA MET A 91 -16.95 -8.70 9.09
C MET A 91 -17.06 -8.37 10.58
N ASP A 92 -15.98 -8.60 11.34
CA ASP A 92 -15.94 -8.26 12.77
C ASP A 92 -15.52 -6.81 13.02
N GLY A 93 -15.17 -6.04 11.97
CA GLY A 93 -14.77 -4.65 12.09
C GLY A 93 -13.40 -4.43 12.72
N LYS A 94 -12.55 -5.45 12.83
CA LYS A 94 -11.24 -5.35 13.45
C LYS A 94 -10.19 -4.91 12.43
N GLY A 95 -9.44 -3.87 12.77
CA GLY A 95 -8.34 -3.37 11.96
C GLY A 95 -6.97 -3.77 12.50
N TRP A 96 -5.94 -3.07 12.03
CA TRP A 96 -4.56 -3.33 12.42
C TRP A 96 -4.29 -3.26 13.92
N TRP A 97 -4.91 -2.30 14.59
CA TRP A 97 -4.73 -2.08 16.03
C TRP A 97 -5.18 -3.27 16.89
N TRP A 98 -5.99 -4.13 16.32
CA TRP A 98 -6.46 -5.31 17.01
C TRP A 98 -5.37 -6.38 17.14
N LYS A 99 -4.44 -6.38 16.23
CA LYS A 99 -3.34 -7.33 16.21
C LYS A 99 -2.14 -6.77 16.98
#